data_eafda23623dc45b91ff25dceebc21dc0
#
_entry.id   eafda23623dc45b91ff25dceebc21dc0
#
_cell.length_a   1.000
_cell.length_b   1.000
_cell.length_c   1.000
_cell.angle_alpha   90.00
_cell.angle_beta   90.00
_cell.angle_gamma   90.00
#
_symmetry.space_group_name_H-M   'P 1'
#
loop_
_entity.id
_entity.type
_entity.pdbx_description
1 polymer ?
#
loop_
_entity_poly.entity_id
_entity_poly.type
_entity_poly.pdbx_seq_one_letter_code
_entity_poly.pdbx_strand_id
1 'polypeptide(L)'
;FNVSTLAQAAARAALADPAHVATYVEQNRTERARVRAALGELGLRVAPSQANFVLVDYARDNRAVYDALLRMGVIVRPMPAPIATWLRVTIGRPEENDRFLAATRELVSR
;
A
#
# COMPACT_ATOMS: atom_id res chain seq x y z
N PHE A 1 4.30 -18.69 -21.76
CA PHE A 1 5.00 -17.95 -20.69
C PHE A 1 5.70 -18.95 -19.77
N ASN A 2 6.96 -19.25 -20.07
CA ASN A 2 7.75 -20.21 -19.31
C ASN A 2 8.30 -19.57 -18.05
N VAL A 3 8.23 -20.30 -16.92
CA VAL A 3 8.83 -19.87 -15.66
C VAL A 3 10.34 -20.17 -15.71
N SER A 4 11.19 -19.17 -15.51
CA SER A 4 12.63 -19.36 -15.53
C SER A 4 13.12 -20.31 -14.43
N THR A 5 14.26 -20.97 -14.65
CA THR A 5 14.85 -21.91 -13.67
C THR A 5 15.10 -21.24 -12.32
N LEU A 6 15.55 -19.96 -12.32
CA LEU A 6 15.76 -19.20 -11.08
C LEU A 6 14.45 -18.97 -10.34
N ALA A 7 13.37 -18.60 -11.05
CA ALA A 7 12.06 -18.42 -10.44
C ALA A 7 11.50 -19.73 -9.86
N GLN A 8 11.71 -20.85 -10.55
CA GLN A 8 11.31 -22.17 -10.04
C GLN A 8 12.09 -22.57 -8.78
N ALA A 9 13.40 -22.33 -8.74
CA ALA A 9 14.21 -22.59 -7.57
C ALA A 9 13.79 -21.71 -6.38
N ALA A 10 13.56 -20.42 -6.60
CA ALA A 10 13.08 -19.50 -5.58
C ALA A 10 11.69 -19.88 -5.05
N ALA A 11 10.75 -20.24 -5.93
CA ALA A 11 9.43 -20.68 -5.53
C ALA A 11 9.46 -21.95 -4.67
N ARG A 12 10.29 -22.94 -5.03
CA ARG A 12 10.48 -24.17 -4.24
C ARG A 12 11.05 -23.88 -2.85
N ALA A 13 12.04 -22.98 -2.76
CA ALA A 13 12.62 -22.56 -1.49
C ALA A 13 11.59 -21.84 -0.62
N ALA A 14 10.80 -20.92 -1.20
CA ALA A 14 9.76 -20.19 -0.49
C ALA A 14 8.65 -21.12 0.04
N LEU A 15 8.25 -22.13 -0.71
CA LEU A 15 7.26 -23.12 -0.27
C LEU A 15 7.77 -23.99 0.89
N ALA A 16 9.07 -24.14 1.02
CA ALA A 16 9.71 -24.89 2.11
C ALA A 16 9.89 -24.04 3.40
N ASP A 17 9.58 -22.74 3.37
CA ASP A 17 9.71 -21.82 4.51
C ASP A 17 8.34 -21.22 4.92
N PRO A 18 7.45 -22.00 5.53
CA PRO A 18 6.15 -21.51 5.99
C PRO A 18 6.27 -20.47 7.13
N ALA A 19 7.34 -20.50 7.90
CA ALA A 19 7.56 -19.58 9.00
C ALA A 19 7.77 -18.14 8.50
N HIS A 20 8.51 -17.97 7.40
CA HIS A 20 8.68 -16.68 6.74
C HIS A 20 7.33 -16.12 6.25
N VAL A 21 6.54 -16.96 5.60
CA VAL A 21 5.21 -16.58 5.12
C VAL A 21 4.30 -16.14 6.27
N ALA A 22 4.26 -16.91 7.37
CA ALA A 22 3.44 -16.60 8.53
C ALA A 22 3.83 -15.24 9.16
N THR A 23 5.13 -14.98 9.31
CA THR A 23 5.66 -13.71 9.82
C THR A 23 5.25 -12.54 8.93
N TYR A 24 5.41 -12.69 7.62
CA TYR A 24 5.05 -11.64 6.66
C TYR A 24 3.54 -11.35 6.62
N VAL A 25 2.72 -12.39 6.67
CA VAL A 25 1.25 -12.27 6.72
C VAL A 25 0.81 -11.51 7.98
N GLU A 26 1.38 -11.84 9.13
CA GLU A 26 1.04 -11.17 10.40
C GLU A 26 1.48 -9.69 10.40
N GLN A 27 2.70 -9.41 9.95
CA GLN A 27 3.18 -8.04 9.78
C GLN A 27 2.25 -7.24 8.85
N ASN A 28 1.88 -7.81 7.70
CA ASN A 28 0.97 -7.16 6.77
C ASN A 28 -0.41 -6.91 7.39
N ARG A 29 -0.94 -7.86 8.16
CA ARG A 29 -2.22 -7.73 8.86
C ARG A 29 -2.20 -6.56 9.85
N THR A 30 -1.17 -6.50 10.68
CA THR A 30 -0.98 -5.47 11.70
C THR A 30 -0.80 -4.09 11.07
N GLU A 31 0.11 -3.98 10.11
CA GLU A 31 0.38 -2.71 9.43
C GLU A 31 -0.81 -2.21 8.60
N ARG A 32 -1.54 -3.10 7.94
CA ARG A 32 -2.78 -2.73 7.23
C ARG A 32 -3.82 -2.13 8.17
N ALA A 33 -4.01 -2.73 9.34
CA ALA A 33 -4.94 -2.19 10.34
C ALA A 33 -4.49 -0.81 10.83
N ARG A 34 -3.20 -0.64 11.14
CA ARG A 34 -2.60 0.62 11.57
C ARG A 34 -2.74 1.72 10.51
N VAL A 35 -2.36 1.42 9.27
CA VAL A 35 -2.45 2.39 8.16
C VAL A 35 -3.90 2.81 7.91
N ARG A 36 -4.84 1.86 7.91
CA ARG A 36 -6.27 2.18 7.74
C ARG A 36 -6.80 3.08 8.86
N ALA A 37 -6.44 2.82 10.10
CA ALA A 37 -6.84 3.65 11.24
C ALA A 37 -6.30 5.08 11.09
N ALA A 38 -5.00 5.23 10.83
CA ALA A 38 -4.35 6.52 10.67
C ALA A 38 -4.92 7.35 9.50
N LEU A 39 -5.26 6.71 8.38
CA LEU A 39 -5.91 7.38 7.26
C LEU A 39 -7.34 7.82 7.59
N GLY A 40 -8.07 7.01 8.37
CA GLY A 40 -9.40 7.38 8.87
C GLY A 40 -9.36 8.60 9.80
N GLU A 41 -8.36 8.69 10.67
CA GLU A 41 -8.12 9.85 11.55
C GLU A 41 -7.85 11.13 10.76
N LEU A 42 -7.30 11.01 9.54
CA LEU A 42 -7.11 12.13 8.61
C LEU A 42 -8.39 12.48 7.81
N GLY A 43 -9.51 11.81 8.09
CA GLY A 43 -10.77 12.02 7.39
C GLY A 43 -10.85 11.37 6.01
N LEU A 44 -9.90 10.53 5.65
CA LEU A 44 -9.88 9.86 4.36
C LEU A 44 -10.73 8.58 4.40
N ARG A 45 -11.47 8.32 3.33
CA ARG A 45 -12.23 7.09 3.16
C ARG A 45 -11.33 5.97 2.67
N VAL A 46 -11.31 4.84 3.40
CA VAL A 46 -10.49 3.67 3.06
C VAL A 46 -11.39 2.46 2.87
N ALA A 47 -11.31 1.82 1.72
CA ALA A 47 -12.07 0.60 1.45
C ALA A 47 -11.63 -0.55 2.38
N PRO A 48 -12.54 -1.45 2.80
CA PRO A 48 -12.17 -2.68 3.49
C PRO A 48 -11.20 -3.50 2.64
N SER A 49 -10.18 -4.07 3.29
CA SER A 49 -9.16 -4.86 2.59
C SER A 49 -8.69 -6.04 3.43
N GLN A 50 -8.49 -7.18 2.76
CA GLN A 50 -7.79 -8.37 3.26
C GLN A 50 -6.50 -8.64 2.47
N ALA A 51 -6.16 -7.76 1.53
CA ALA A 51 -4.98 -7.86 0.68
C ALA A 51 -3.74 -7.21 1.32
N ASN A 52 -2.63 -7.22 0.61
CA ASN A 52 -1.42 -6.50 0.96
C ASN A 52 -1.43 -5.03 0.46
N PHE A 53 -2.60 -4.47 0.22
CA PHE A 53 -2.79 -3.07 -0.15
C PHE A 53 -4.11 -2.54 0.39
N VAL A 54 -4.25 -1.24 0.41
CA VAL A 54 -5.49 -0.52 0.68
C VAL A 54 -5.85 0.39 -0.49
N LEU A 55 -7.14 0.65 -0.67
CA LEU A 55 -7.64 1.69 -1.56
C LEU A 55 -8.08 2.89 -0.72
N VAL A 56 -7.55 4.06 -1.03
CA VAL A 56 -7.77 5.31 -0.30
C VAL A 56 -8.39 6.33 -1.24
N ASP A 57 -9.51 6.89 -0.85
CA ASP A 57 -10.20 7.96 -1.57
C ASP A 57 -9.75 9.33 -1.03
N TYR A 58 -9.12 10.12 -1.85
CA TYR A 58 -8.71 11.49 -1.50
C TYR A 58 -9.77 12.54 -1.85
N ALA A 59 -10.90 12.14 -2.46
CA ALA A 59 -11.95 13.03 -2.95
C ALA A 59 -11.43 14.15 -3.88
N ARG A 60 -10.28 13.92 -4.50
CA ARG A 60 -9.58 14.83 -5.45
C ARG A 60 -9.11 14.02 -6.65
N ASP A 61 -8.71 14.70 -7.72
CA ASP A 61 -8.03 14.04 -8.84
C ASP A 61 -6.81 13.26 -8.35
N ASN A 62 -6.86 11.95 -8.53
CA ASN A 62 -5.82 11.06 -8.01
C ASN A 62 -4.47 11.22 -8.70
N ARG A 63 -4.43 11.78 -9.91
CA ARG A 63 -3.18 12.11 -10.60
C ARG A 63 -2.45 13.24 -9.90
N ALA A 64 -3.16 14.30 -9.53
CA ALA A 64 -2.58 15.42 -8.79
C ALA A 64 -2.05 14.97 -7.40
N VAL A 65 -2.80 14.09 -6.72
CA VAL A 65 -2.36 13.50 -5.44
C VAL A 65 -1.13 12.62 -5.63
N TYR A 66 -1.13 11.75 -6.65
CA TYR A 66 0.01 10.91 -7.00
C TYR A 66 1.28 11.74 -7.25
N ASP A 67 1.18 12.79 -8.07
CA ASP A 67 2.32 13.64 -8.41
C ASP A 67 2.87 14.38 -7.18
N ALA A 68 2.01 14.78 -6.25
CA ALA A 68 2.41 15.38 -4.98
C ALA A 68 3.16 14.37 -4.09
N LEU A 69 2.62 13.16 -3.91
CA LEU A 69 3.27 12.10 -3.15
C LEU A 69 4.60 11.67 -3.78
N LEU A 70 4.65 11.58 -5.12
CA LEU A 70 5.87 11.23 -5.84
C LEU A 70 6.99 12.24 -5.58
N ARG A 71 6.69 13.54 -5.57
CA ARG A 71 7.67 14.59 -5.20
C ARG A 71 8.17 14.47 -3.75
N MET A 72 7.38 13.86 -2.86
CA MET A 72 7.79 13.53 -1.48
C MET A 72 8.50 12.17 -1.37
N GLY A 73 8.77 11.51 -2.52
CA GLY A 73 9.45 10.21 -2.60
C GLY A 73 8.55 9.03 -2.22
N VAL A 74 7.23 9.17 -2.36
CA VAL A 74 6.25 8.12 -2.10
C VAL A 74 5.58 7.71 -3.41
N ILE A 75 5.74 6.44 -3.80
CA ILE A 75 5.17 5.88 -5.01
C ILE A 75 3.92 5.07 -4.66
N VAL A 76 2.79 5.47 -5.23
CA VAL A 76 1.50 4.81 -5.10
C VAL A 76 0.88 4.58 -6.48
N ARG A 77 -0.28 3.95 -6.59
CA ARG A 77 -0.91 3.69 -7.88
C ARG A 77 -2.24 4.42 -8.02
N PRO A 78 -2.37 5.39 -8.94
CA PRO A 78 -3.64 5.98 -9.29
C PRO A 78 -4.59 4.95 -9.92
N MET A 79 -5.85 4.97 -9.52
CA MET A 79 -6.86 4.08 -10.08
C MET A 79 -7.53 4.75 -11.30
N PRO A 80 -7.90 3.97 -12.33
CA PRO A 80 -8.60 4.50 -13.49
C PRO A 80 -10.05 4.85 -13.17
N ALA A 81 -10.74 5.56 -14.09
CA ALA A 81 -12.18 5.71 -14.03
C ALA A 81 -12.88 4.34 -13.90
N PRO A 82 -14.01 4.23 -13.17
CA PRO A 82 -14.77 5.35 -12.56
C PRO A 82 -14.29 5.79 -11.16
N ILE A 83 -13.19 5.24 -10.64
CA ILE A 83 -12.68 5.55 -9.31
C ILE A 83 -11.41 6.44 -9.36
N ALA A 84 -11.45 7.49 -10.18
CA ALA A 84 -10.32 8.39 -10.42
C ALA A 84 -9.97 9.34 -9.25
N THR A 85 -10.57 9.17 -8.09
CA THR A 85 -10.20 9.83 -6.84
C THR A 85 -9.42 8.92 -5.89
N TRP A 86 -9.32 7.62 -6.24
CA TRP A 86 -8.72 6.61 -5.39
C TRP A 86 -7.26 6.33 -5.78
N LEU A 87 -6.46 6.04 -4.76
CA LEU A 87 -5.12 5.52 -4.88
C LEU A 87 -5.02 4.13 -4.27
N ARG A 88 -4.31 3.21 -4.92
CA ARG A 88 -3.92 1.93 -4.33
C ARG A 88 -2.55 2.08 -3.68
N VAL A 89 -2.50 1.77 -2.40
CA VAL A 89 -1.30 1.87 -1.56
C VAL A 89 -0.93 0.48 -1.06
N THR A 90 0.22 -0.02 -1.47
CA THR A 90 0.75 -1.30 -0.97
C THR A 90 1.20 -1.13 0.47
N ILE A 91 0.86 -2.08 1.33
CA ILE A 91 1.35 -2.14 2.70
C ILE A 91 2.79 -2.63 2.68
N GLY A 92 3.69 -1.78 3.09
CA GLY A 92 5.12 -2.04 3.16
C GLY A 92 5.59 -2.35 4.59
N ARG A 93 6.89 -2.18 4.81
CA ARG A 93 7.47 -2.23 6.15
C ARG A 93 6.99 -1.03 6.99
N PRO A 94 7.09 -1.11 8.34
CA PRO A 94 6.64 -0.02 9.20
C PRO A 94 7.20 1.35 8.79
N GLU A 95 8.49 1.43 8.46
CA GLU A 95 9.16 2.68 8.09
C GLU A 95 8.64 3.25 6.76
N GLU A 96 8.30 2.38 5.81
CA GLU A 96 7.74 2.77 4.52
C GLU A 96 6.31 3.29 4.69
N ASN A 97 5.52 2.63 5.54
CA ASN A 97 4.18 3.07 5.89
C ASN A 97 4.18 4.39 6.67
N ASP A 98 5.14 4.59 7.58
CA ASP A 98 5.31 5.86 8.33
C ASP A 98 5.61 7.01 7.39
N ARG A 99 6.50 6.80 6.41
CA ARG A 99 6.80 7.80 5.38
C ARG A 99 5.57 8.14 4.54
N PHE A 100 4.81 7.15 4.13
CA PHE A 100 3.56 7.35 3.39
C PHE A 100 2.54 8.15 4.22
N LEU A 101 2.33 7.79 5.49
CA LEU A 101 1.41 8.48 6.38
C LEU A 101 1.84 9.93 6.65
N ALA A 102 3.14 10.18 6.83
CA ALA A 102 3.67 11.53 7.01
C ALA A 102 3.41 12.41 5.77
N ALA A 103 3.73 11.90 4.57
CA ALA A 103 3.48 12.60 3.31
C ALA A 103 1.98 12.87 3.08
N THR A 104 1.13 11.88 3.40
CA THR A 104 -0.32 12.05 3.30
C THR A 104 -0.84 13.12 4.26
N ARG A 105 -0.36 13.12 5.51
CA ARG A 105 -0.74 14.12 6.52
C ARG A 105 -0.39 15.53 6.07
N GLU A 106 0.81 15.72 5.54
CA GLU A 106 1.23 17.01 4.97
C GLU A 106 0.34 17.44 3.80
N LEU A 107 -0.02 16.49 2.93
CA LEU A 107 -0.84 16.78 1.75
C LEU A 107 -2.29 17.19 2.10
N VAL A 108 -2.90 16.57 3.11
CA VAL A 108 -4.29 16.86 3.48
C VAL A 108 -4.43 18.08 4.40
N SER A 109 -3.34 18.52 5.04
CA SER A 109 -3.32 19.75 5.86
C SER A 109 -3.17 21.04 5.04
N ARG A 110 -2.91 20.93 3.74
CA ARG A 110 -2.83 22.06 2.78
C ARG A 110 -4.19 22.33 2.14
#